data_2158a4644aa6ee4f709f2b1eef8b7f26
#
_entry.id   2158a4644aa6ee4f709f2b1eef8b7f26
#
_cell.length_a   1.000
_cell.length_b   1.000
_cell.length_c   1.000
_cell.angle_alpha   90.00
_cell.angle_beta   90.00
_cell.angle_gamma   90.00
#
_symmetry.space_group_name_H-M   'P 1'
#
loop_
_entity.id
_entity.type
_entity.pdbx_description
1 polymer ?
#
loop_
_entity_poly.entity_id
_entity_poly.type
_entity_poly.pdbx_seq_one_letter_code
_entity_poly.pdbx_strand_id
1 'polypeptide(L)'
;MNDPMLNSAIPSPCYVCDETALEANLQLMQHVQKESGVEIILALKGFSMWSTFDLVGQYLQGSTASAVWEARLGKEEIGKQVHAYSPAFKPKDIDELIQLVNHISFNSLEQWNRYKNHNLKKEIYTGL
;
A
#
# COMPACT_ATOMS: atom_id res chain seq x y z
N MET A 1 27.85 9.90 -21.43
CA MET A 1 26.86 9.26 -20.54
C MET A 1 25.48 9.52 -21.14
N ASN A 2 24.86 8.51 -21.77
CA ASN A 2 23.48 8.66 -22.24
C ASN A 2 22.59 8.52 -21.01
N ASP A 3 22.09 9.62 -20.53
CA ASP A 3 21.06 9.61 -19.50
C ASP A 3 19.75 9.07 -20.14
N PRO A 4 19.27 7.88 -19.75
CA PRO A 4 18.05 7.32 -20.33
C PRO A 4 16.83 8.22 -20.10
N MET A 5 16.91 9.16 -19.15
CA MET A 5 15.89 10.17 -18.85
C MET A 5 15.80 11.28 -19.90
N LEU A 6 16.79 11.41 -20.79
CA LEU A 6 16.83 12.42 -21.84
C LEU A 6 16.42 11.87 -23.23
N ASN A 7 15.71 10.74 -23.26
CA ASN A 7 15.23 10.18 -24.51
C ASN A 7 14.11 11.06 -25.09
N SER A 8 14.29 11.60 -26.28
CA SER A 8 13.31 12.43 -26.99
C SER A 8 11.97 11.71 -27.32
N ALA A 9 11.93 10.37 -27.18
CA ALA A 9 10.71 9.58 -27.34
C ALA A 9 9.80 9.60 -26.11
N ILE A 10 10.28 10.10 -24.96
CA ILE A 10 9.47 10.18 -23.73
C ILE A 10 8.64 11.46 -23.76
N PRO A 11 7.30 11.38 -23.68
CA PRO A 11 6.45 12.56 -23.67
C PRO A 11 6.69 13.41 -22.42
N SER A 12 6.63 14.74 -22.57
CA SER A 12 6.77 15.67 -21.45
C SER A 12 5.53 16.53 -21.32
N PRO A 13 4.97 16.74 -20.10
CA PRO A 13 5.46 16.22 -18.80
C PRO A 13 5.04 14.77 -18.55
N CYS A 14 5.89 13.95 -17.92
CA CYS A 14 5.54 12.60 -17.46
C CYS A 14 6.38 12.19 -16.25
N TYR A 15 5.91 11.19 -15.52
CA TYR A 15 6.73 10.48 -14.53
C TYR A 15 7.41 9.29 -15.21
N VAL A 16 8.68 9.10 -14.94
CA VAL A 16 9.48 7.98 -15.44
C VAL A 16 9.97 7.16 -14.26
N CYS A 17 9.75 5.85 -14.32
CA CYS A 17 10.31 4.90 -13.35
C CYS A 17 11.42 4.09 -13.99
N ASP A 18 12.59 4.09 -13.37
CA ASP A 18 13.67 3.15 -13.71
C ASP A 18 13.39 1.84 -12.96
N GLU A 19 12.87 0.84 -13.67
CA GLU A 19 12.52 -0.46 -13.07
C GLU A 19 13.75 -1.21 -12.55
N THR A 20 14.93 -1.03 -13.16
CA THR A 20 16.17 -1.65 -12.67
C THR A 20 16.56 -1.09 -11.29
N ALA A 21 16.47 0.22 -11.13
CA ALA A 21 16.74 0.88 -9.86
C ALA A 21 15.64 0.54 -8.82
N LEU A 22 14.38 0.46 -9.23
CA LEU A 22 13.29 0.04 -8.38
C LEU A 22 13.52 -1.40 -7.87
N GLU A 23 13.85 -2.33 -8.76
CA GLU A 23 14.10 -3.72 -8.38
C GLU A 23 15.29 -3.86 -7.43
N ALA A 24 16.38 -3.14 -7.64
CA ALA A 24 17.53 -3.12 -6.74
C ALA A 24 17.12 -2.66 -5.31
N ASN A 25 16.26 -1.64 -5.21
CA ASN A 25 15.72 -1.19 -3.93
C ASN A 25 14.80 -2.23 -3.28
N LEU A 26 13.97 -2.90 -4.08
CA LEU A 26 13.06 -3.95 -3.60
C LEU A 26 13.84 -5.17 -3.09
N GLN A 27 14.93 -5.55 -3.75
CA GLN A 27 15.83 -6.62 -3.30
C GLN A 27 16.46 -6.29 -1.94
N LEU A 28 16.86 -5.03 -1.73
CA LEU A 28 17.36 -4.58 -0.42
C LEU A 28 16.28 -4.67 0.66
N MET A 29 15.05 -4.23 0.36
CA MET A 29 13.93 -4.37 1.30
C MET A 29 13.62 -5.83 1.61
N GLN A 30 13.67 -6.72 0.61
CA GLN A 30 13.48 -8.16 0.83
C GLN A 30 14.59 -8.75 1.72
N HIS A 31 15.83 -8.31 1.54
CA HIS A 31 16.92 -8.74 2.41
C HIS A 31 16.66 -8.31 3.86
N VAL A 32 16.26 -7.06 4.09
CA VAL A 32 15.89 -6.58 5.43
C VAL A 32 14.75 -7.42 6.04
N GLN A 33 13.72 -7.74 5.27
CA GLN A 33 12.62 -8.62 5.74
C GLN A 33 13.14 -9.99 6.19
N LYS A 34 14.03 -10.59 5.39
CA LYS A 34 14.59 -11.92 5.70
C LYS A 34 15.45 -11.91 6.97
N GLU A 35 16.29 -10.89 7.13
CA GLU A 35 17.21 -10.80 8.27
C GLU A 35 16.50 -10.40 9.58
N SER A 36 15.48 -9.58 9.52
CA SER A 36 14.80 -9.04 10.70
C SER A 36 13.52 -9.77 11.08
N GLY A 37 12.92 -10.52 10.15
CA GLY A 37 11.60 -11.14 10.33
C GLY A 37 10.43 -10.15 10.28
N VAL A 38 10.65 -8.88 9.90
CA VAL A 38 9.59 -7.90 9.70
C VAL A 38 8.99 -8.01 8.31
N GLU A 39 7.74 -7.61 8.16
CA GLU A 39 7.08 -7.45 6.87
C GLU A 39 7.11 -5.98 6.43
N ILE A 40 7.53 -5.73 5.21
CA ILE A 40 7.50 -4.39 4.60
C ILE A 40 6.35 -4.33 3.62
N ILE A 41 5.55 -3.27 3.72
CA ILE A 41 4.40 -3.00 2.85
C ILE A 41 4.55 -1.65 2.16
N LEU A 42 4.01 -1.54 0.94
CA LEU A 42 4.06 -0.33 0.13
C LEU A 42 3.06 0.71 0.64
N ALA A 43 3.52 1.93 0.92
CA ALA A 43 2.64 3.06 1.20
C ALA A 43 2.14 3.70 -0.11
N LEU A 44 0.87 3.45 -0.47
CA LEU A 44 0.29 3.91 -1.74
C LEU A 44 0.28 5.43 -1.89
N LYS A 45 0.11 6.17 -0.80
CA LYS A 45 0.24 7.64 -0.81
C LYS A 45 1.65 8.14 -1.17
N GLY A 46 2.68 7.29 -1.03
CA GLY A 46 4.07 7.62 -1.38
C GLY A 46 4.47 7.16 -2.77
N PHE A 47 3.90 6.03 -3.21
CA PHE A 47 4.17 5.47 -4.53
C PHE A 47 2.96 4.67 -5.02
N SER A 48 2.36 5.09 -6.14
CA SER A 48 1.15 4.48 -6.71
C SER A 48 1.25 4.28 -8.22
N MET A 49 2.45 4.02 -8.74
CA MET A 49 2.64 3.66 -10.14
C MET A 49 2.25 2.19 -10.34
N TRP A 50 0.94 1.94 -10.52
CA TRP A 50 0.36 0.58 -10.56
C TRP A 50 0.94 -0.31 -11.66
N SER A 51 1.44 0.26 -12.78
CA SER A 51 2.13 -0.52 -13.82
C SER A 51 3.36 -1.29 -13.33
N THR A 52 3.91 -0.94 -12.14
CA THR A 52 5.05 -1.62 -11.52
C THR A 52 4.64 -2.54 -10.36
N PHE A 53 3.35 -2.67 -10.06
CA PHE A 53 2.91 -3.39 -8.87
C PHE A 53 3.14 -4.90 -8.94
N ASP A 54 3.15 -5.49 -10.13
CA ASP A 54 3.56 -6.88 -10.32
C ASP A 54 4.99 -7.11 -9.84
N LEU A 55 5.89 -6.18 -10.14
CA LEU A 55 7.27 -6.21 -9.67
C LEU A 55 7.34 -6.00 -8.15
N VAL A 56 6.69 -4.97 -7.64
CA VAL A 56 6.65 -4.67 -6.20
C VAL A 56 6.09 -5.84 -5.40
N GLY A 57 5.03 -6.46 -5.89
CA GLY A 57 4.37 -7.60 -5.26
C GLY A 57 5.24 -8.85 -5.16
N GLN A 58 6.31 -8.99 -5.94
CA GLN A 58 7.25 -10.10 -5.81
C GLN A 58 8.12 -9.97 -4.55
N TYR A 59 8.34 -8.76 -4.06
CA TYR A 59 9.28 -8.48 -2.97
C TYR A 59 8.60 -8.05 -1.67
N LEU A 60 7.52 -7.26 -1.74
CA LEU A 60 6.83 -6.74 -0.56
C LEU A 60 5.61 -7.58 -0.17
N GLN A 61 5.17 -7.47 1.08
CA GLN A 61 4.12 -8.32 1.64
C GLN A 61 2.71 -7.73 1.49
N GLY A 62 2.59 -6.51 1.00
CA GLY A 62 1.30 -5.87 0.80
C GLY A 62 1.40 -4.37 0.61
N SER A 63 0.31 -3.68 0.90
CA SER A 63 0.20 -2.23 0.82
C SER A 63 -0.50 -1.61 2.02
N THR A 64 -0.29 -0.31 2.21
CA THR A 64 -1.09 0.48 3.15
C THR A 64 -1.83 1.60 2.43
N ALA A 65 -3.09 1.77 2.79
CA ALA A 65 -4.06 2.67 2.19
C ALA A 65 -4.57 3.69 3.21
N SER A 66 -4.71 4.94 2.77
CA SER A 66 -5.27 6.02 3.57
C SER A 66 -6.73 6.34 3.19
N ALA A 67 -7.24 5.69 2.14
CA ALA A 67 -8.58 5.87 1.61
C ALA A 67 -9.09 4.61 0.92
N VAL A 68 -10.40 4.52 0.69
CA VAL A 68 -11.05 3.35 0.07
C VAL A 68 -10.48 3.04 -1.33
N TRP A 69 -10.27 4.06 -2.16
CA TRP A 69 -9.72 3.85 -3.52
C TRP A 69 -8.28 3.33 -3.51
N GLU A 70 -7.45 3.74 -2.53
CA GLU A 70 -6.13 3.15 -2.33
C GLU A 70 -6.24 1.69 -1.88
N ALA A 71 -7.20 1.38 -0.99
CA ALA A 71 -7.43 0.01 -0.55
C ALA A 71 -7.88 -0.90 -1.71
N ARG A 72 -8.75 -0.40 -2.60
CA ARG A 72 -9.12 -1.12 -3.83
C ARG A 72 -7.89 -1.35 -4.71
N LEU A 73 -7.13 -0.30 -4.99
CA LEU A 73 -5.93 -0.39 -5.81
C LEU A 73 -4.93 -1.43 -5.25
N GLY A 74 -4.65 -1.38 -3.95
CA GLY A 74 -3.77 -2.36 -3.31
C GLY A 74 -4.31 -3.79 -3.39
N LYS A 75 -5.64 -3.95 -3.22
CA LYS A 75 -6.30 -5.26 -3.28
C LYS A 75 -6.31 -5.85 -4.69
N GLU A 76 -6.58 -5.03 -5.70
CA GLU A 76 -6.75 -5.46 -7.08
C GLU A 76 -5.40 -5.67 -7.79
N GLU A 77 -4.45 -4.75 -7.59
CA GLU A 77 -3.21 -4.70 -8.38
C GLU A 77 -2.02 -5.38 -7.66
N ILE A 78 -1.94 -5.34 -6.32
CA ILE A 78 -0.89 -6.06 -5.58
C ILE A 78 -1.38 -7.42 -5.14
N GLY A 79 -2.66 -7.54 -4.77
CA GLY A 79 -3.33 -8.81 -4.43
C GLY A 79 -2.89 -9.46 -3.12
N LYS A 80 -2.08 -8.78 -2.32
CA LYS A 80 -1.57 -9.23 -1.02
C LYS A 80 -2.30 -8.54 0.13
N GLN A 81 -1.67 -8.48 1.32
CA GLN A 81 -2.25 -7.81 2.49
C GLN A 81 -2.47 -6.33 2.21
N VAL A 82 -3.61 -5.82 2.65
CA VAL A 82 -3.94 -4.39 2.62
C VAL A 82 -4.16 -3.92 4.04
N HIS A 83 -3.42 -2.90 4.46
CA HIS A 83 -3.56 -2.24 5.75
C HIS A 83 -4.20 -0.88 5.55
N ALA A 84 -5.16 -0.50 6.38
CA ALA A 84 -5.74 0.83 6.36
C ALA A 84 -5.32 1.64 7.58
N TYR A 85 -4.86 2.86 7.32
CA TYR A 85 -4.64 3.88 8.33
C TYR A 85 -5.06 5.25 7.79
N SER A 86 -5.89 5.93 8.56
CA SER A 86 -6.24 7.32 8.28
C SER A 86 -6.42 8.10 9.58
N PRO A 87 -6.05 9.38 9.63
CA PRO A 87 -6.34 10.24 10.79
C PRO A 87 -7.83 10.28 11.13
N ALA A 88 -8.71 10.17 10.12
CA ALA A 88 -10.15 10.08 10.30
C ALA A 88 -10.79 9.29 9.15
N PHE A 89 -11.48 8.20 9.47
CA PHE A 89 -12.31 7.47 8.52
C PHE A 89 -13.69 8.14 8.41
N LYS A 90 -14.19 8.26 7.18
CA LYS A 90 -15.57 8.72 6.95
C LYS A 90 -16.54 7.56 7.23
N PRO A 91 -17.66 7.79 7.93
CA PRO A 91 -18.61 6.73 8.23
C PRO A 91 -19.09 5.94 7.01
N LYS A 92 -19.32 6.61 5.88
CA LYS A 92 -19.75 5.99 4.62
C LYS A 92 -18.71 5.09 3.96
N ASP A 93 -17.43 5.26 4.31
CA ASP A 93 -16.33 4.53 3.67
C ASP A 93 -15.94 3.28 4.48
N ILE A 94 -16.31 3.21 5.77
CA ILE A 94 -15.86 2.15 6.67
C ILE A 94 -16.39 0.77 6.27
N ASP A 95 -17.67 0.67 5.88
CA ASP A 95 -18.30 -0.60 5.53
C ASP A 95 -17.66 -1.24 4.29
N GLU A 96 -17.25 -0.42 3.35
CA GLU A 96 -16.50 -0.89 2.18
C GLU A 96 -15.05 -1.21 2.55
N LEU A 97 -14.40 -0.34 3.32
CA LEU A 97 -13.01 -0.52 3.72
C LEU A 97 -12.78 -1.86 4.42
N ILE A 98 -13.66 -2.25 5.36
CA ILE A 98 -13.55 -3.52 6.07
C ILE A 98 -13.70 -4.76 5.17
N GLN A 99 -14.23 -4.62 3.95
CA GLN A 99 -14.28 -5.73 3.00
C GLN A 99 -12.98 -5.87 2.18
N LEU A 100 -12.19 -4.80 2.11
CA LEU A 100 -11.00 -4.72 1.28
C LEU A 100 -9.72 -5.04 2.05
N VAL A 101 -9.68 -4.74 3.35
CA VAL A 101 -8.44 -4.74 4.13
C VAL A 101 -8.31 -5.94 5.07
N ASN A 102 -7.07 -6.25 5.41
CA ASN A 102 -6.69 -7.27 6.38
C ASN A 102 -6.40 -6.65 7.76
N HIS A 103 -5.97 -5.37 7.77
CA HIS A 103 -5.64 -4.65 8.99
C HIS A 103 -6.22 -3.24 8.95
N ILE A 104 -6.71 -2.77 10.10
CA ILE A 104 -7.12 -1.37 10.29
C ILE A 104 -6.43 -0.83 11.54
N SER A 105 -5.70 0.27 11.38
CA SER A 105 -5.17 1.04 12.49
C SER A 105 -6.04 2.28 12.72
N PHE A 106 -6.54 2.45 13.93
CA PHE A 106 -7.33 3.60 14.33
C PHE A 106 -6.42 4.67 14.96
N ASN A 107 -6.65 5.92 14.61
CA ASN A 107 -5.83 7.04 15.07
C ASN A 107 -6.15 7.49 16.52
N SER A 108 -7.27 7.03 17.09
CA SER A 108 -7.70 7.41 18.43
C SER A 108 -8.68 6.41 19.03
N LEU A 109 -8.78 6.41 20.36
CA LEU A 109 -9.78 5.64 21.09
C LEU A 109 -11.22 6.03 20.72
N GLU A 110 -11.46 7.31 20.38
CA GLU A 110 -12.77 7.76 19.91
C GLU A 110 -13.13 7.10 18.58
N GLN A 111 -12.21 7.09 17.64
CA GLN A 111 -12.40 6.44 16.34
C GLN A 111 -12.61 4.93 16.51
N TRP A 112 -11.81 4.27 17.34
CA TRP A 112 -12.00 2.87 17.72
C TRP A 112 -13.39 2.62 18.32
N ASN A 113 -13.80 3.40 19.32
CA ASN A 113 -15.11 3.23 19.97
C ASN A 113 -16.29 3.42 19.01
N ARG A 114 -16.12 4.27 17.98
CA ARG A 114 -17.12 4.50 16.94
C ARG A 114 -17.29 3.30 16.03
N TYR A 115 -16.23 2.59 15.72
CA TYR A 115 -16.23 1.56 14.67
C TYR A 115 -16.01 0.12 15.16
N LYS A 116 -15.62 -0.12 16.40
CA LYS A 116 -15.35 -1.45 16.96
C LYS A 116 -16.51 -2.45 16.85
N ASN A 117 -17.75 -1.98 16.75
CA ASN A 117 -18.94 -2.82 16.61
C ASN A 117 -19.43 -2.97 15.16
N HIS A 118 -18.76 -2.34 14.19
CA HIS A 118 -19.00 -2.66 12.79
C HIS A 118 -18.60 -4.11 12.55
N ASN A 119 -19.29 -4.80 11.62
CA ASN A 119 -19.08 -6.21 11.28
C ASN A 119 -17.65 -6.44 10.75
N LEU A 120 -16.66 -6.28 11.63
CA LEU A 120 -15.29 -6.65 11.35
C LEU A 120 -15.27 -8.15 11.09
N LYS A 121 -14.82 -8.56 9.91
CA LYS A 121 -14.57 -9.98 9.63
C LYS A 121 -13.60 -10.49 10.69
N LYS A 122 -13.73 -11.74 11.11
CA LYS A 122 -12.84 -12.37 12.12
C LYS A 122 -11.35 -12.29 11.78
N GLU A 123 -11.02 -12.01 10.51
CA GLU A 123 -9.66 -11.94 9.98
C GLU A 123 -9.09 -10.52 9.93
N ILE A 124 -9.81 -9.49 10.39
CA ILE A 124 -9.28 -8.12 10.41
C ILE A 124 -8.59 -7.88 11.74
N TYR A 125 -7.31 -7.62 11.68
CA TYR A 125 -6.52 -7.18 12.82
C TYR A 125 -6.72 -5.68 13.04
N THR A 126 -6.96 -5.29 14.27
CA THR A 126 -7.15 -3.88 14.65
C THR A 126 -6.02 -3.44 15.57
N GLY A 127 -5.51 -2.22 15.32
CA GLY A 127 -4.47 -1.58 16.12
C GLY A 127 -4.84 -0.13 16.46
N LEU A 128 -4.17 0.42 17.47
CA LEU A 128 -4.18 1.82 17.88
C LEU A 128 -2.82 2.44 17.66
#